data_22037f61d1c57addf65d7cee719b4774
#
_entry.id   22037f61d1c57addf65d7cee719b4774
#
_cell.length_a   1.000
_cell.length_b   1.000
_cell.length_c   1.000
_cell.angle_alpha   90.00
_cell.angle_beta   90.00
_cell.angle_gamma   90.00
#
_symmetry.space_group_name_H-M   'P 1'
#
loop_
_entity.id
_entity.type
_entity.pdbx_description
1 polymer ?
#
loop_
_entity_poly.entity_id
_entity_poly.type
_entity_poly.pdbx_seq_one_letter_code
_entity_poly.pdbx_strand_id
1 'polypeptide(L)'
;MVIIMTRLKELRKERNLTQIQMQFLTGIDQSDYSKIENGKRYFTFEQCKRIALALDTSMDYLAGLTDEKKPYKRAKDYSTEKNNP
;
A
#
# COMPACT_ATOMS: atom_id res chain seq x y z
N MET A 1 -3.84 4.44 14.90
CA MET A 1 -4.73 4.17 13.76
C MET A 1 -4.91 5.35 12.85
N VAL A 2 -5.17 6.54 13.43
CA VAL A 2 -5.34 7.75 12.64
C VAL A 2 -4.12 8.02 11.78
N ILE A 3 -2.91 7.83 12.33
CA ILE A 3 -1.67 8.07 11.61
C ILE A 3 -1.55 7.18 10.37
N ILE A 4 -1.92 5.91 10.49
CA ILE A 4 -1.84 4.97 9.37
C ILE A 4 -2.73 5.41 8.22
N MET A 5 -3.95 5.81 8.55
CA MET A 5 -4.91 6.27 7.54
C MET A 5 -4.44 7.52 6.84
N THR A 6 -3.94 8.47 7.62
CA THR A 6 -3.43 9.72 7.08
C THR A 6 -2.26 9.43 6.14
N ARG A 7 -1.35 8.55 6.54
CA ARG A 7 -0.20 8.20 5.71
C ARG A 7 -0.60 7.57 4.40
N LEU A 8 -1.56 6.65 4.46
CA LEU A 8 -2.03 5.95 3.27
C LEU A 8 -2.62 6.92 2.27
N LYS A 9 -3.54 7.75 2.72
CA LYS A 9 -4.21 8.70 1.85
C LYS A 9 -3.23 9.73 1.29
N GLU A 10 -2.37 10.27 2.13
CA GLU A 10 -1.40 11.26 1.71
C GLU A 10 -0.44 10.71 0.67
N LEU A 11 0.08 9.51 0.92
CA LEU A 11 1.03 8.91 0.01
C LEU A 11 0.37 8.57 -1.33
N ARG A 12 -0.86 8.07 -1.30
CA ARG A 12 -1.61 7.80 -2.52
C ARG A 12 -1.73 9.08 -3.36
N LYS A 13 -2.10 10.18 -2.73
CA LYS A 13 -2.24 11.47 -3.42
C LYS A 13 -0.89 11.97 -3.92
N GLU A 14 0.15 11.79 -3.13
CA GLU A 14 1.50 12.17 -3.51
C GLU A 14 1.95 11.42 -4.76
N ARG A 15 1.51 10.17 -4.92
CA ARG A 15 1.80 9.35 -6.10
C ARG A 15 0.84 9.62 -7.25
N ASN A 16 -0.08 10.57 -7.08
CA ASN A 16 -1.07 10.94 -8.10
C ASN A 16 -2.00 9.80 -8.50
N LEU A 17 -2.39 9.00 -7.51
CA LEU A 17 -3.25 7.84 -7.75
C LEU A 17 -4.64 8.07 -7.16
N THR A 18 -5.66 7.61 -7.89
CA THR A 18 -7.02 7.61 -7.39
C THR A 18 -7.31 6.30 -6.67
N GLN A 19 -8.42 6.26 -5.91
CA GLN A 19 -8.82 5.01 -5.26
C GLN A 19 -9.14 3.92 -6.26
N ILE A 20 -9.70 4.29 -7.41
CA ILE A 20 -9.98 3.30 -8.47
C ILE A 20 -8.69 2.73 -9.02
N GLN A 21 -7.68 3.57 -9.21
CA GLN A 21 -6.38 3.08 -9.67
C GLN A 21 -5.77 2.13 -8.65
N MET A 22 -5.97 2.40 -7.36
CA MET A 22 -5.48 1.49 -6.32
C MET A 22 -6.14 0.12 -6.43
N GLN A 23 -7.42 0.07 -6.80
CA GLN A 23 -8.09 -1.21 -7.03
C GLN A 23 -7.38 -2.02 -8.10
N PHE A 24 -7.03 -1.40 -9.23
CA PHE A 24 -6.35 -2.09 -10.30
C PHE A 24 -4.94 -2.52 -9.91
N LEU A 25 -4.25 -1.70 -9.13
CA LEU A 25 -2.87 -1.99 -8.75
C LEU A 25 -2.77 -3.05 -7.65
N THR A 26 -3.75 -3.10 -6.77
CA THR A 26 -3.68 -3.96 -5.58
C THR A 26 -4.59 -5.18 -5.66
N GLY A 27 -5.60 -5.12 -6.51
CA GLY A 27 -6.64 -6.16 -6.52
C GLY A 27 -7.61 -6.04 -5.36
N ILE A 28 -7.52 -4.98 -4.56
CA ILE A 28 -8.45 -4.73 -3.46
C ILE A 28 -9.62 -3.95 -4.02
N ASP A 29 -10.84 -4.47 -3.79
CA ASP A 29 -12.05 -3.79 -4.24
C ASP A 29 -12.08 -2.35 -3.73
N GLN A 30 -12.52 -1.40 -4.58
CA GLN A 30 -12.50 0.01 -4.23
C GLN A 30 -13.26 0.30 -2.94
N SER A 31 -14.39 -0.37 -2.75
CA SER A 31 -15.19 -0.19 -1.54
C SER A 31 -14.41 -0.59 -0.30
N ASP A 32 -13.70 -1.72 -0.36
CA ASP A 32 -12.86 -2.17 0.75
C ASP A 32 -11.66 -1.24 0.94
N TYR A 33 -11.03 -0.85 -0.14
CA TYR A 33 -9.89 0.05 -0.06
C TYR A 33 -10.31 1.37 0.59
N SER A 34 -11.46 1.91 0.19
CA SER A 34 -11.98 3.15 0.76
C SER A 34 -12.21 3.01 2.27
N LYS A 35 -12.75 1.87 2.71
CA LYS A 35 -12.95 1.64 4.14
C LYS A 35 -11.62 1.62 4.89
N ILE A 36 -10.60 1.01 4.30
CA ILE A 36 -9.27 1.00 4.91
C ILE A 36 -8.73 2.41 5.03
N GLU A 37 -8.81 3.18 3.96
CA GLU A 37 -8.29 4.54 3.93
C GLU A 37 -9.02 5.46 4.89
N ASN A 38 -10.32 5.22 5.08
CA ASN A 38 -11.14 6.03 5.99
C ASN A 38 -11.17 5.51 7.43
N GLY A 39 -10.39 4.49 7.72
CA GLY A 39 -10.28 3.99 9.09
C GLY A 39 -11.40 3.12 9.55
N LYS A 40 -12.22 2.63 8.63
CA LYS A 40 -13.36 1.80 8.99
C LYS A 40 -13.01 0.34 9.12
N ARG A 41 -11.85 -0.07 8.61
CA ARG A 41 -11.32 -1.41 8.79
C ARG A 41 -9.81 -1.39 8.63
N TYR A 42 -9.16 -2.40 9.21
CA TYR A 42 -7.72 -2.57 9.06
C TYR A 42 -7.43 -3.33 7.77
N PHE A 43 -6.26 -3.09 7.19
CA PHE A 43 -5.82 -3.94 6.11
C PHE A 43 -5.28 -5.25 6.69
N THR A 44 -5.40 -6.32 5.91
CA THR A 44 -4.76 -7.59 6.25
C THR A 44 -3.28 -7.48 5.90
N PHE A 45 -2.49 -8.47 6.34
CA PHE A 45 -1.08 -8.51 5.98
C PHE A 45 -0.90 -8.48 4.47
N GLU A 46 -1.66 -9.30 3.75
CA GLU A 46 -1.55 -9.36 2.29
C GLU A 46 -1.97 -8.04 1.65
N GLN A 47 -3.01 -7.42 2.16
CA GLN A 47 -3.45 -6.14 1.63
C GLN A 47 -2.40 -5.06 1.87
N CYS A 48 -1.79 -5.05 3.05
CA CYS A 48 -0.72 -4.10 3.37
C CYS A 48 0.44 -4.26 2.41
N LYS A 49 0.83 -5.51 2.14
CA LYS A 49 1.90 -5.81 1.20
C LYS A 49 1.59 -5.27 -0.20
N ARG A 50 0.39 -5.53 -0.69
CA ARG A 50 -0.02 -5.08 -2.02
C ARG A 50 -0.08 -3.56 -2.12
N ILE A 51 -0.58 -2.91 -1.07
CA ILE A 51 -0.64 -1.45 -1.03
C ILE A 51 0.77 -0.87 -1.03
N ALA A 52 1.67 -1.45 -0.22
CA ALA A 52 3.05 -0.98 -0.15
C ALA A 52 3.73 -1.08 -1.51
N LEU A 53 3.51 -2.17 -2.24
CA LEU A 53 4.08 -2.33 -3.57
C LEU A 53 3.50 -1.31 -4.55
N ALA A 54 2.20 -1.08 -4.50
CA ALA A 54 1.52 -0.15 -5.39
C ALA A 54 2.00 1.29 -5.16
N LEU A 55 2.25 1.66 -3.92
CA LEU A 55 2.66 3.02 -3.56
C LEU A 55 4.17 3.18 -3.51
N ASP A 56 4.91 2.13 -3.81
CA ASP A 56 6.37 2.14 -3.78
C ASP A 56 6.89 2.59 -2.42
N THR A 57 6.42 1.92 -1.39
CA THR A 57 6.83 2.19 -0.01
C THR A 57 6.99 0.87 0.73
N SER A 58 7.24 0.93 2.04
CA SER A 58 7.39 -0.27 2.86
C SER A 58 6.13 -0.50 3.67
N MET A 59 5.93 -1.75 4.07
CA MET A 59 4.86 -2.09 5.00
C MET A 59 5.09 -1.40 6.34
N ASP A 60 6.36 -1.25 6.73
CA ASP A 60 6.71 -0.56 7.97
C ASP A 60 6.22 0.88 7.96
N TYR A 61 6.37 1.58 6.84
CA TYR A 61 5.89 2.94 6.74
C TYR A 61 4.36 2.99 6.88
N LEU A 62 3.67 2.09 6.20
CA LEU A 62 2.21 2.05 6.28
C LEU A 62 1.73 1.68 7.67
N ALA A 63 2.49 0.85 8.37
CA ALA A 63 2.14 0.42 9.73
C ALA A 63 2.50 1.45 10.79
N GLY A 64 3.20 2.52 10.40
CA GLY A 64 3.59 3.55 11.36
C GLY A 64 4.84 3.23 12.15
N LEU A 65 5.62 2.26 11.71
CA LEU A 65 6.82 1.84 12.41
C LEU A 65 8.06 2.65 12.03
N THR A 66 8.00 3.34 10.92
CA THR A 66 9.09 4.19 10.45
C THR A 66 8.52 5.40 9.74
N ASP A 67 9.27 6.48 9.70
CA ASP A 67 8.89 7.66 8.91
C ASP A 67 9.51 7.64 7.53
N GLU A 68 10.31 6.63 7.22
CA GLU A 68 10.96 6.53 5.93
C GLU A 68 10.00 6.00 4.87
N LYS A 69 9.73 6.82 3.85
CA LYS A 69 8.79 6.44 2.78
C LYS A 69 9.41 5.50 1.75
N LYS A 70 10.74 5.52 1.58
CA LYS A 70 11.41 4.67 0.61
C LYS A 70 11.23 3.21 0.96
N PRO A 71 10.94 2.36 -0.03
CA PRO A 71 10.83 0.94 0.24
C PRO A 71 12.21 0.34 0.52
N TYR A 72 12.22 -0.79 1.20
CA TYR A 72 13.43 -1.59 1.32
C TYR A 72 13.79 -2.14 -0.05
N LYS A 73 15.05 -2.48 -0.23
CA LYS A 73 15.49 -3.15 -1.44
C LYS A 73 14.70 -4.45 -1.61
N ARG A 74 14.17 -4.67 -2.80
CA ARG A 74 13.37 -5.86 -3.07
C ARG A 74 14.28 -7.09 -3.12
N ALA A 75 13.72 -8.22 -2.73
CA ALA A 75 14.42 -9.50 -2.81
C ALA A 75 14.66 -9.85 -4.28
N LYS A 76 15.76 -10.51 -4.56
CA LYS A 76 16.06 -10.99 -5.91
C LYS A 76 14.95 -11.90 -6.42
N ASP A 77 14.48 -12.77 -5.55
CA ASP A 77 13.45 -13.74 -5.92
C ASP A 77 12.14 -13.06 -6.28
N TYR A 78 11.84 -11.96 -5.60
CA TYR A 78 10.63 -11.21 -5.91
C TYR A 78 10.65 -10.69 -7.35
N SER A 79 11.78 -10.11 -7.76
CA SER A 79 11.93 -9.60 -9.12
C SER A 79 11.79 -10.71 -10.15
N THR A 80 12.38 -11.86 -9.87
CA THR A 80 12.30 -13.02 -10.75
C THR A 80 10.89 -13.53 -10.87
N GLU A 81 10.21 -13.68 -9.75
CA GLU A 81 8.82 -14.13 -9.73
C GLU A 81 7.92 -13.19 -10.52
N LYS A 82 8.14 -11.91 -10.37
CA LYS A 82 7.33 -10.91 -11.03
C LYS A 82 7.43 -11.01 -12.54
N ASN A 83 8.57 -11.42 -13.05
CA ASN A 83 8.82 -11.54 -14.48
C ASN A 83 8.51 -12.93 -15.02
N ASN A 84 8.10 -13.82 -14.17
CA ASN A 84 7.80 -15.21 -14.52
C ASN A 84 6.31 -15.39 -14.61
N PRO A 85 5.79 -15.63 -15.80
CA PRO A 85 4.36 -15.77 -15.97
C PRO A 85 3.85 -17.05 -15.33
#